data_7dcbdc63f74a548e4b97ece4666770b6
#
_entry.id   7dcbdc63f74a548e4b97ece4666770b6
#
_cell.length_a   1.000
_cell.length_b   1.000
_cell.length_c   1.000
_cell.angle_alpha   90.00
_cell.angle_beta   90.00
_cell.angle_gamma   90.00
#
_symmetry.space_group_name_H-M   'P 1'
#
loop_
_entity.id
_entity.type
_entity.pdbx_description
1 polymer ?
#
loop_
_entity_poly.entity_id
_entity_poly.type
_entity_poly.pdbx_seq_one_letter_code
_entity_poly.pdbx_strand_id
1 'polypeptide(L)'
;MRGTVRIFWAAICLLVSPQILAQWLHPSSAPLPDTIIQGGWLFDGFSDQRQANPGILIRAGKIAELGVNPADFPLATTRFIVLDKAKTILPGMFDLHAHYNLDLIDEGRVEEVIYNGTLFLANGVTTTWSAGEYYPERVIAQRDRIDAGEAVGPRLFASGPYFGAFRCEYSVKVAADECIGWPNDITETEIRNEVDVWQRAGVSSIKIKQATPEEMRILIDQAHKHGMTTASHLANYNV
;
A
#
# COMPACT_ATOMS: atom_id res chain seq x y z
N MET A 1 -27.04 -21.78 -62.85
CA MET A 1 -27.62 -21.80 -61.49
C MET A 1 -26.49 -21.75 -60.45
N ARG A 2 -26.25 -20.56 -59.87
CA ARG A 2 -25.24 -20.40 -58.80
C ARG A 2 -26.01 -20.13 -57.53
N GLY A 3 -25.99 -21.12 -56.59
CA GLY A 3 -26.62 -21.03 -55.29
C GLY A 3 -25.69 -20.33 -54.30
N THR A 4 -26.15 -19.20 -53.76
CA THR A 4 -25.46 -18.43 -52.73
C THR A 4 -25.84 -18.99 -51.34
N VAL A 5 -24.86 -19.62 -50.66
CA VAL A 5 -25.03 -20.06 -49.28
C VAL A 5 -24.85 -18.83 -48.36
N ARG A 6 -25.91 -18.39 -47.69
CA ARG A 6 -25.85 -17.38 -46.63
C ARG A 6 -25.55 -18.05 -45.30
N ILE A 7 -24.34 -17.82 -44.78
CA ILE A 7 -23.96 -18.23 -43.43
C ILE A 7 -24.47 -17.18 -42.47
N PHE A 8 -25.45 -17.54 -41.62
CA PHE A 8 -25.92 -16.73 -40.51
C PHE A 8 -24.93 -16.93 -39.33
N TRP A 9 -24.18 -15.88 -38.98
CA TRP A 9 -23.46 -15.82 -37.73
C TRP A 9 -24.45 -15.38 -36.66
N ALA A 10 -24.82 -16.32 -35.76
CA ALA A 10 -25.53 -15.99 -34.54
C ALA A 10 -24.49 -15.54 -33.51
N ALA A 11 -24.41 -14.23 -33.28
CA ALA A 11 -23.63 -13.68 -32.17
C ALA A 11 -24.35 -14.01 -30.85
N ILE A 12 -23.87 -14.99 -30.11
CA ILE A 12 -24.30 -15.23 -28.75
C ILE A 12 -23.64 -14.15 -27.88
N CYS A 13 -24.32 -13.04 -27.66
CA CYS A 13 -23.98 -12.11 -26.60
C CYS A 13 -24.32 -12.78 -25.25
N LEU A 14 -23.32 -13.31 -24.56
CA LEU A 14 -23.44 -13.64 -23.16
C LEU A 14 -23.68 -12.33 -22.39
N LEU A 15 -24.95 -12.03 -22.12
CA LEU A 15 -25.36 -10.95 -21.24
C LEU A 15 -25.01 -11.40 -19.81
N VAL A 16 -23.77 -11.14 -19.39
CA VAL A 16 -23.42 -11.18 -17.98
C VAL A 16 -24.18 -10.04 -17.32
N SER A 17 -25.16 -10.38 -16.47
CA SER A 17 -25.97 -9.33 -15.83
C SER A 17 -25.05 -8.42 -15.01
N PRO A 18 -25.30 -7.10 -15.01
CA PRO A 18 -24.49 -6.17 -14.19
C PRO A 18 -24.52 -6.51 -12.69
N GLN A 19 -25.50 -7.28 -12.23
CA GLN A 19 -25.59 -7.77 -10.86
C GLN A 19 -24.50 -8.80 -10.51
N ILE A 20 -24.04 -9.62 -11.48
CA ILE A 20 -22.96 -10.58 -11.26
C ILE A 20 -21.61 -9.84 -11.15
N LEU A 21 -21.38 -8.82 -11.99
CA LEU A 21 -20.18 -7.99 -11.86
C LEU A 21 -20.16 -7.20 -10.53
N ALA A 22 -21.29 -6.70 -10.06
CA ALA A 22 -21.37 -5.95 -8.81
C ALA A 22 -21.01 -6.82 -7.58
N GLN A 23 -21.36 -8.11 -7.60
CA GLN A 23 -21.00 -9.03 -6.50
C GLN A 23 -19.48 -9.27 -6.37
N TRP A 24 -18.71 -9.06 -7.45
CA TRP A 24 -17.25 -9.19 -7.41
C TRP A 24 -16.55 -7.90 -6.98
N LEU A 25 -17.24 -6.77 -7.05
CA LEU A 25 -16.66 -5.44 -6.80
C LEU A 25 -17.04 -4.85 -5.44
N HIS A 26 -18.02 -5.44 -4.73
CA HIS A 26 -18.36 -4.99 -3.38
C HIS A 26 -18.03 -6.08 -2.36
N PRO A 27 -17.26 -5.76 -1.32
CA PRO A 27 -17.09 -6.69 -0.21
C PRO A 27 -18.47 -7.04 0.33
N SER A 28 -18.75 -8.33 0.45
CA SER A 28 -19.97 -8.84 1.07
C SER A 28 -20.13 -8.21 2.45
N SER A 29 -21.29 -7.61 2.72
CA SER A 29 -21.62 -7.10 4.07
C SER A 29 -21.82 -8.21 5.11
N ALA A 30 -21.75 -9.48 4.68
CA ALA A 30 -21.81 -10.62 5.59
C ALA A 30 -20.48 -10.71 6.39
N PRO A 31 -20.56 -11.00 7.69
CA PRO A 31 -19.37 -11.23 8.49
C PRO A 31 -18.50 -12.33 7.85
N LEU A 32 -17.20 -12.07 7.77
CA LEU A 32 -16.25 -13.07 7.29
C LEU A 32 -16.32 -14.30 8.22
N PRO A 33 -16.39 -15.53 7.67
CA PRO A 33 -16.34 -16.72 8.49
C PRO A 33 -15.01 -16.80 9.23
N ASP A 34 -15.02 -17.38 10.42
CA ASP A 34 -13.80 -17.77 11.11
C ASP A 34 -12.94 -18.60 10.15
N THR A 35 -11.64 -18.32 10.11
CA THR A 35 -10.71 -19.06 9.25
C THR A 35 -9.66 -19.72 10.12
N ILE A 36 -9.49 -21.03 9.96
CA ILE A 36 -8.40 -21.79 10.59
C ILE A 36 -7.33 -22.08 9.54
N ILE A 37 -6.10 -21.67 9.85
CA ILE A 37 -4.93 -22.09 9.08
C ILE A 37 -4.24 -23.19 9.89
N GLN A 38 -4.00 -24.35 9.25
CA GLN A 38 -3.39 -25.52 9.88
C GLN A 38 -2.37 -26.18 8.97
N GLY A 39 -1.53 -27.03 9.54
CA GLY A 39 -0.45 -27.72 8.81
C GLY A 39 0.77 -26.82 8.58
N GLY A 40 1.84 -27.43 8.05
CA GLY A 40 3.09 -26.71 7.81
C GLY A 40 3.80 -26.26 9.10
N TRP A 41 4.41 -25.11 9.04
CA TRP A 41 5.20 -24.50 10.11
C TRP A 41 4.78 -23.04 10.33
N LEU A 42 4.98 -22.53 11.53
CA LEU A 42 4.85 -21.11 11.85
C LEU A 42 6.20 -20.60 12.35
N PHE A 43 6.65 -19.48 11.79
CA PHE A 43 7.68 -18.63 12.35
C PHE A 43 7.01 -17.31 12.76
N ASP A 44 7.00 -17.02 14.06
CA ASP A 44 6.25 -15.89 14.63
C ASP A 44 7.03 -14.56 14.64
N GLY A 45 8.32 -14.61 14.28
CA GLY A 45 9.21 -13.44 14.31
C GLY A 45 9.80 -13.11 15.68
N PHE A 46 9.45 -13.85 16.72
CA PHE A 46 9.95 -13.65 18.09
C PHE A 46 10.83 -14.80 18.57
N SER A 47 10.46 -16.02 18.18
CA SER A 47 11.17 -17.25 18.55
C SER A 47 12.21 -17.60 17.48
N ASP A 48 13.37 -18.13 17.91
CA ASP A 48 14.38 -18.68 17.00
C ASP A 48 13.95 -20.02 16.39
N GLN A 49 12.84 -20.61 16.84
CA GLN A 49 12.36 -21.91 16.41
C GLN A 49 11.01 -21.79 15.69
N ARG A 50 10.85 -22.57 14.62
CA ARG A 50 9.55 -22.73 13.97
C ARG A 50 8.69 -23.70 14.78
N GLN A 51 7.39 -23.40 14.85
CA GLN A 51 6.37 -24.26 15.46
C GLN A 51 5.75 -25.15 14.40
N ALA A 52 5.71 -26.47 14.63
CA ALA A 52 5.08 -27.41 13.71
C ALA A 52 3.56 -27.40 13.89
N ASN A 53 2.85 -27.55 12.76
CA ASN A 53 1.40 -27.72 12.71
C ASN A 53 0.64 -26.68 13.57
N PRO A 54 0.88 -25.37 13.39
CA PRO A 54 0.17 -24.35 14.13
C PRO A 54 -1.32 -24.37 13.76
N GLY A 55 -2.20 -24.29 14.73
CA GLY A 55 -3.59 -23.91 14.51
C GLY A 55 -3.70 -22.40 14.68
N ILE A 56 -4.02 -21.66 13.62
CA ILE A 56 -4.17 -20.21 13.69
C ILE A 56 -5.62 -19.85 13.42
N LEU A 57 -6.28 -19.26 14.40
CA LEU A 57 -7.63 -18.73 14.25
C LEU A 57 -7.57 -17.28 13.76
N ILE A 58 -8.19 -17.05 12.61
CA ILE A 58 -8.46 -15.70 12.10
C ILE A 58 -9.94 -15.41 12.25
N ARG A 59 -10.27 -14.35 12.98
CA ARG A 59 -11.63 -13.87 13.23
C ARG A 59 -11.71 -12.38 12.93
N ALA A 60 -12.72 -11.98 12.17
CA ALA A 60 -12.91 -10.60 11.75
C ALA A 60 -11.63 -9.96 11.16
N GLY A 61 -10.88 -10.71 10.33
CA GLY A 61 -9.67 -10.24 9.67
C GLY A 61 -8.43 -10.10 10.58
N LYS A 62 -8.49 -10.60 11.83
CA LYS A 62 -7.37 -10.53 12.79
C LYS A 62 -6.97 -11.92 13.27
N ILE A 63 -5.70 -12.11 13.58
CA ILE A 63 -5.24 -13.29 14.31
C ILE A 63 -5.83 -13.21 15.72
N ALA A 64 -6.79 -14.08 16.00
CA ALA A 64 -7.49 -14.10 17.27
C ALA A 64 -6.79 -15.03 18.29
N GLU A 65 -6.25 -16.16 17.83
CA GLU A 65 -5.61 -17.14 18.70
C GLU A 65 -4.60 -17.99 17.90
N LEU A 66 -3.53 -18.41 18.59
CA LEU A 66 -2.54 -19.36 18.10
C LEU A 66 -2.62 -20.65 18.91
N GLY A 67 -2.34 -21.80 18.26
CA GLY A 67 -2.33 -23.08 18.92
C GLY A 67 -3.74 -23.70 19.09
N VAL A 68 -4.73 -23.21 18.38
CA VAL A 68 -6.09 -23.79 18.43
C VAL A 68 -6.10 -25.21 17.84
N ASN A 69 -6.96 -26.07 18.41
CA ASN A 69 -7.21 -27.38 17.81
C ASN A 69 -8.27 -27.23 16.70
N PRO A 70 -7.94 -27.51 15.44
CA PRO A 70 -8.89 -27.37 14.33
C PRO A 70 -10.17 -28.20 14.49
N ALA A 71 -10.12 -29.31 15.23
CA ALA A 71 -11.26 -30.17 15.45
C ALA A 71 -12.37 -29.53 16.32
N ASP A 72 -12.06 -28.46 17.04
CA ASP A 72 -13.01 -27.74 17.89
C ASP A 72 -13.91 -26.78 17.10
N PHE A 73 -13.66 -26.64 15.78
CA PHE A 73 -14.37 -25.69 14.93
C PHE A 73 -15.28 -26.39 13.93
N PRO A 74 -16.57 -25.98 13.81
CA PRO A 74 -17.52 -26.65 12.93
C PRO A 74 -17.20 -26.39 11.46
N LEU A 75 -17.10 -27.45 10.66
CA LEU A 75 -16.82 -27.38 9.21
C LEU A 75 -17.86 -26.57 8.43
N ALA A 76 -19.10 -26.51 8.91
CA ALA A 76 -20.17 -25.82 8.21
C ALA A 76 -20.05 -24.29 8.23
N THR A 77 -19.36 -23.72 9.23
CA THR A 77 -19.27 -22.27 9.46
C THR A 77 -17.85 -21.73 9.49
N THR A 78 -16.84 -22.61 9.37
CA THR A 78 -15.43 -22.25 9.45
C THR A 78 -14.75 -22.56 8.13
N ARG A 79 -13.95 -21.62 7.65
CA ARG A 79 -13.08 -21.82 6.50
C ARG A 79 -11.76 -22.46 6.98
N PHE A 80 -11.33 -23.53 6.32
CA PHE A 80 -10.05 -24.18 6.61
C PHE A 80 -9.05 -23.95 5.48
N ILE A 81 -7.85 -23.55 5.85
CA ILE A 81 -6.68 -23.47 4.96
C ILE A 81 -5.67 -24.48 5.48
N VAL A 82 -5.47 -25.56 4.71
CA VAL A 82 -4.54 -26.62 5.06
C VAL A 82 -3.25 -26.43 4.28
N LEU A 83 -2.16 -26.24 4.99
CA LEU A 83 -0.84 -26.04 4.39
C LEU A 83 -0.11 -27.37 4.24
N ASP A 84 0.64 -27.47 3.15
CA ASP A 84 1.61 -28.55 2.96
C ASP A 84 2.69 -28.50 4.05
N LYS A 85 3.22 -29.68 4.41
CA LYS A 85 4.26 -29.84 5.45
C LYS A 85 5.55 -29.07 5.16
N ALA A 86 5.82 -28.74 3.90
CA ALA A 86 6.99 -27.97 3.49
C ALA A 86 6.79 -26.45 3.63
N LYS A 87 5.57 -26.00 3.82
CA LYS A 87 5.24 -24.56 3.91
C LYS A 87 5.51 -24.00 5.30
N THR A 88 5.98 -22.77 5.34
CA THR A 88 6.14 -22.00 6.57
C THR A 88 5.34 -20.72 6.46
N ILE A 89 4.51 -20.44 7.47
CA ILE A 89 3.85 -19.15 7.64
C ILE A 89 4.87 -18.20 8.25
N LEU A 90 4.94 -17.00 7.70
CA LEU A 90 5.78 -15.90 8.17
C LEU A 90 4.90 -14.69 8.45
N PRO A 91 5.30 -13.78 9.35
CA PRO A 91 4.73 -12.44 9.38
C PRO A 91 4.88 -11.78 8.02
N GLY A 92 3.89 -10.99 7.61
CA GLY A 92 3.99 -10.21 6.38
C GLY A 92 5.16 -9.23 6.47
N MET A 93 5.89 -9.05 5.37
CA MET A 93 7.00 -8.11 5.33
C MET A 93 6.51 -6.67 5.41
N PHE A 94 7.29 -5.82 6.07
CA PHE A 94 7.11 -4.38 6.10
C PHE A 94 8.23 -3.72 5.28
N ASP A 95 7.87 -3.10 4.16
CA ASP A 95 8.80 -2.28 3.39
C ASP A 95 8.81 -0.85 3.95
N LEU A 96 9.92 -0.50 4.58
CA LEU A 96 10.14 0.82 5.20
C LEU A 96 10.64 1.89 4.23
N HIS A 97 10.73 1.58 2.94
CA HIS A 97 11.20 2.52 1.91
C HIS A 97 10.54 2.21 0.55
N ALA A 98 9.23 1.99 0.55
CA ALA A 98 8.49 1.69 -0.66
C ALA A 98 8.33 2.92 -1.56
N HIS A 99 8.28 2.69 -2.87
CA HIS A 99 7.91 3.70 -3.85
C HIS A 99 6.72 3.22 -4.68
N TYR A 100 5.77 4.11 -4.90
CA TYR A 100 4.56 3.84 -5.67
C TYR A 100 4.58 4.49 -7.05
N ASN A 101 5.68 5.11 -7.43
CA ASN A 101 5.86 5.70 -8.74
C ASN A 101 6.53 4.71 -9.71
N LEU A 102 6.24 4.90 -11.00
CA LEU A 102 6.91 4.25 -12.12
C LEU A 102 7.56 5.32 -13.01
N ASP A 103 8.76 5.00 -13.52
CA ASP A 103 9.35 5.75 -14.62
C ASP A 103 8.85 5.17 -15.94
N LEU A 104 7.97 5.89 -16.62
CA LEU A 104 7.50 5.52 -17.93
C LEU A 104 8.39 6.16 -18.99
N ILE A 105 8.77 5.37 -19.99
CA ILE A 105 9.52 5.85 -21.15
C ILE A 105 8.70 6.96 -21.83
N ASP A 106 9.29 8.12 -22.02
CA ASP A 106 8.68 9.31 -22.64
C ASP A 106 7.53 9.96 -21.85
N GLU A 107 7.14 9.43 -20.68
CA GLU A 107 6.07 9.98 -19.85
C GLU A 107 6.51 10.50 -18.48
N GLY A 108 7.77 10.26 -18.12
CA GLY A 108 8.29 10.62 -16.79
C GLY A 108 7.72 9.73 -15.69
N ARG A 109 7.78 10.22 -14.46
CA ARG A 109 7.28 9.47 -13.29
C ARG A 109 5.80 9.68 -13.06
N VAL A 110 5.10 8.58 -12.82
CA VAL A 110 3.68 8.56 -12.46
C VAL A 110 3.49 7.77 -11.17
N GLU A 111 2.44 8.10 -10.41
CA GLU A 111 2.05 7.32 -9.23
C GLU A 111 1.13 6.17 -9.67
N GLU A 112 1.63 4.95 -9.51
CA GLU A 112 0.94 3.70 -9.83
C GLU A 112 0.63 2.89 -8.56
N VAL A 113 -0.19 3.47 -7.70
CA VAL A 113 -0.42 2.98 -6.34
C VAL A 113 -1.10 1.60 -6.34
N ILE A 114 -2.06 1.37 -7.25
CA ILE A 114 -2.81 0.12 -7.33
C ILE A 114 -1.90 -1.00 -7.84
N TYR A 115 -1.19 -0.75 -8.93
CA TYR A 115 -0.31 -1.73 -9.56
C TYR A 115 0.83 -2.13 -8.61
N ASN A 116 1.58 -1.15 -8.10
CA ASN A 116 2.69 -1.40 -7.19
C ASN A 116 2.21 -2.05 -5.88
N GLY A 117 1.07 -1.60 -5.33
CA GLY A 117 0.48 -2.21 -4.14
C GLY A 117 0.13 -3.69 -4.34
N THR A 118 -0.39 -4.05 -5.51
CA THR A 118 -0.66 -5.44 -5.87
C THR A 118 0.62 -6.27 -5.97
N LEU A 119 1.69 -5.71 -6.57
CA LEU A 119 2.99 -6.37 -6.66
C LEU A 119 3.61 -6.57 -5.27
N PHE A 120 3.53 -5.59 -4.38
CA PHE A 120 3.98 -5.72 -3.00
C PHE A 120 3.28 -6.90 -2.30
N LEU A 121 1.95 -6.97 -2.36
CA LEU A 121 1.18 -8.07 -1.77
C LEU A 121 1.54 -9.43 -2.39
N ALA A 122 1.69 -9.50 -3.71
CA ALA A 122 2.05 -10.74 -4.41
C ALA A 122 3.42 -11.29 -3.98
N ASN A 123 4.30 -10.42 -3.47
CA ASN A 123 5.61 -10.77 -2.94
C ASN A 123 5.67 -10.85 -1.40
N GLY A 124 4.52 -10.82 -0.72
CA GLY A 124 4.43 -10.97 0.73
C GLY A 124 4.70 -9.70 1.53
N VAL A 125 4.82 -8.54 0.87
CA VAL A 125 4.90 -7.25 1.55
C VAL A 125 3.48 -6.81 1.88
N THR A 126 3.11 -6.89 3.15
CA THR A 126 1.74 -6.62 3.63
C THR A 126 1.59 -5.24 4.25
N THR A 127 2.70 -4.55 4.49
CA THR A 127 2.74 -3.20 5.02
C THR A 127 3.83 -2.41 4.31
N THR A 128 3.55 -1.17 3.95
CA THR A 128 4.51 -0.28 3.31
C THR A 128 4.48 1.10 3.97
N TRP A 129 5.64 1.72 4.04
CA TRP A 129 5.78 3.15 4.21
C TRP A 129 6.26 3.74 2.88
N SER A 130 5.45 4.63 2.29
CA SER A 130 5.86 5.31 1.06
C SER A 130 6.94 6.35 1.37
N ALA A 131 8.00 6.33 0.60
CA ALA A 131 9.20 7.11 0.91
C ALA A 131 9.29 8.38 0.03
N GLY A 132 8.24 9.18 0.05
CA GLY A 132 8.05 10.39 -0.74
C GLY A 132 7.28 10.13 -2.04
N GLU A 133 6.28 10.95 -2.29
CA GLU A 133 5.41 10.86 -3.46
C GLU A 133 5.48 12.15 -4.29
N TYR A 134 5.31 11.99 -5.61
CA TYR A 134 5.13 13.12 -6.52
C TYR A 134 3.70 13.65 -6.50
N TYR A 135 2.73 12.73 -6.34
CA TYR A 135 1.30 13.02 -6.26
C TYR A 135 0.72 12.38 -4.99
N PRO A 136 1.04 12.92 -3.80
CA PRO A 136 0.70 12.31 -2.51
C PRO A 136 -0.80 12.14 -2.32
N GLU A 137 -1.64 12.96 -2.94
CA GLU A 137 -3.09 12.84 -2.87
C GLU A 137 -3.59 11.48 -3.43
N ARG A 138 -2.92 10.95 -4.47
CA ARG A 138 -3.27 9.63 -5.03
C ARG A 138 -2.94 8.50 -4.07
N VAL A 139 -1.81 8.60 -3.39
CA VAL A 139 -1.37 7.61 -2.39
C VAL A 139 -2.29 7.64 -1.17
N ILE A 140 -2.62 8.83 -0.68
CA ILE A 140 -3.54 9.04 0.43
C ILE A 140 -4.94 8.50 0.09
N ALA A 141 -5.48 8.83 -1.08
CA ALA A 141 -6.78 8.34 -1.52
C ALA A 141 -6.82 6.80 -1.61
N GLN A 142 -5.74 6.17 -2.08
CA GLN A 142 -5.68 4.70 -2.14
C GLN A 142 -5.53 4.09 -0.75
N ARG A 143 -4.75 4.69 0.16
CA ARG A 143 -4.68 4.31 1.56
C ARG A 143 -6.07 4.29 2.20
N ASP A 144 -6.82 5.38 2.03
CA ASP A 144 -8.14 5.53 2.63
C ASP A 144 -9.13 4.46 2.10
N ARG A 145 -9.04 4.12 0.81
CA ARG A 145 -9.83 3.03 0.22
C ARG A 145 -9.42 1.65 0.74
N ILE A 146 -8.13 1.42 0.96
CA ILE A 146 -7.63 0.17 1.55
C ILE A 146 -8.12 0.06 3.00
N ASP A 147 -8.02 1.13 3.79
CA ASP A 147 -8.44 1.17 5.18
C ASP A 147 -9.97 1.00 5.33
N ALA A 148 -10.74 1.51 4.36
CA ALA A 148 -12.19 1.29 4.27
C ALA A 148 -12.58 -0.12 3.77
N GLY A 149 -11.63 -0.94 3.32
CA GLY A 149 -11.90 -2.25 2.72
C GLY A 149 -12.47 -2.18 1.31
N GLU A 150 -12.38 -1.04 0.65
CA GLU A 150 -12.88 -0.79 -0.72
C GLU A 150 -11.84 -1.12 -1.80
N ALA A 151 -10.59 -1.28 -1.41
CA ALA A 151 -9.50 -1.60 -2.31
C ALA A 151 -8.57 -2.66 -1.71
N VAL A 152 -7.90 -3.40 -2.59
CA VAL A 152 -6.86 -4.37 -2.22
C VAL A 152 -5.50 -3.69 -2.30
N GLY A 153 -4.70 -3.84 -1.24
CA GLY A 153 -3.36 -3.32 -1.14
C GLY A 153 -2.71 -3.66 0.21
N PRO A 154 -1.40 -3.45 0.38
CA PRO A 154 -0.77 -3.52 1.68
C PRO A 154 -1.30 -2.40 2.58
N ARG A 155 -1.20 -2.55 3.89
CA ARG A 155 -1.40 -1.43 4.79
C ARG A 155 -0.39 -0.34 4.43
N LEU A 156 -0.88 0.85 4.07
CA LEU A 156 -0.07 1.91 3.51
C LEU A 156 0.05 3.07 4.51
N PHE A 157 1.30 3.39 4.87
CA PHE A 157 1.63 4.61 5.60
C PHE A 157 2.16 5.64 4.61
N ALA A 158 1.42 6.72 4.40
CA ALA A 158 1.81 7.79 3.49
C ALA A 158 2.84 8.71 4.14
N SER A 159 3.85 9.11 3.36
CA SER A 159 4.85 10.11 3.78
C SER A 159 4.55 11.51 3.27
N GLY A 160 3.54 11.65 2.42
CA GLY A 160 3.31 12.89 1.71
C GLY A 160 4.38 13.19 0.66
N PRO A 161 4.54 14.43 0.23
CA PRO A 161 5.50 14.77 -0.80
C PRO A 161 6.95 14.60 -0.33
N TYR A 162 7.87 14.68 -1.27
CA TYR A 162 9.25 14.97 -0.93
C TYR A 162 9.32 16.40 -0.37
N PHE A 163 9.77 16.54 0.87
CA PHE A 163 9.99 17.85 1.49
C PHE A 163 11.38 18.36 1.11
N GLY A 164 11.43 19.52 0.45
CA GLY A 164 12.63 20.12 -0.10
C GLY A 164 12.52 20.39 -1.60
N ALA A 165 13.65 20.79 -2.22
CA ALA A 165 13.70 21.19 -3.64
C ALA A 165 13.58 20.03 -4.63
N PHE A 166 13.62 18.78 -4.17
CA PHE A 166 13.77 17.60 -5.04
C PHE A 166 12.60 17.32 -5.98
N ARG A 167 11.39 17.72 -5.66
CA ARG A 167 10.22 17.46 -6.52
C ARG A 167 10.37 17.97 -7.94
N CYS A 168 11.18 19.01 -8.11
CA CYS A 168 11.40 19.66 -9.39
C CYS A 168 12.36 18.94 -10.33
N GLU A 169 13.27 18.12 -9.80
CA GLU A 169 14.35 17.53 -10.61
C GLU A 169 13.94 16.34 -11.48
N TYR A 170 12.82 15.69 -11.15
CA TYR A 170 12.42 14.43 -11.80
C TYR A 170 11.17 14.52 -12.67
N SER A 171 10.55 15.67 -12.76
CA SER A 171 9.41 15.83 -13.65
C SER A 171 9.88 16.30 -15.03
N VAL A 172 10.08 15.37 -15.94
CA VAL A 172 10.47 15.68 -17.33
C VAL A 172 9.38 16.42 -18.10
N LYS A 173 8.14 16.45 -17.59
CA LYS A 173 6.97 17.05 -18.27
C LYS A 173 6.27 18.16 -17.50
N VAL A 174 6.62 18.39 -16.24
CA VAL A 174 6.11 19.53 -15.51
C VAL A 174 6.96 20.73 -15.87
N ALA A 175 6.34 21.76 -16.41
CA ALA A 175 7.01 23.03 -16.67
C ALA A 175 7.63 23.55 -15.36
N ALA A 176 8.75 24.27 -15.44
CA ALA A 176 9.47 24.73 -14.26
C ALA A 176 8.59 25.61 -13.32
N ASP A 177 7.54 26.24 -13.85
CA ASP A 177 6.53 27.02 -13.15
C ASP A 177 5.40 26.18 -12.49
N GLU A 178 5.27 24.90 -12.87
CA GLU A 178 4.35 23.93 -12.25
C GLU A 178 5.06 23.06 -11.20
N CYS A 179 6.35 23.29 -11.01
CA CYS A 179 7.16 22.51 -10.08
C CYS A 179 6.77 22.80 -8.63
N ILE A 180 6.34 21.79 -7.92
CA ILE A 180 5.92 21.88 -6.51
C ILE A 180 7.14 21.74 -5.57
N GLY A 181 8.33 22.06 -6.03
CA GLY A 181 9.52 22.12 -5.18
C GLY A 181 9.57 23.43 -4.38
N TRP A 182 10.37 23.43 -3.34
CA TRP A 182 10.54 24.62 -2.55
C TRP A 182 11.33 25.69 -3.30
N PRO A 183 10.88 26.94 -3.26
CA PRO A 183 11.69 28.06 -3.73
C PRO A 183 12.91 28.23 -2.83
N ASN A 184 13.97 28.86 -3.39
CA ASN A 184 15.21 29.10 -2.66
C ASN A 184 15.07 30.07 -1.46
N ASP A 185 13.95 30.80 -1.39
CA ASP A 185 13.62 31.78 -0.36
C ASP A 185 12.46 31.33 0.54
N ILE A 186 12.18 30.03 0.60
CA ILE A 186 11.12 29.49 1.47
C ILE A 186 11.40 29.88 2.92
N THR A 187 10.36 30.38 3.58
CA THR A 187 10.45 30.84 4.97
C THR A 187 10.19 29.69 5.96
N GLU A 188 10.68 29.82 7.18
CA GLU A 188 10.38 28.87 8.27
C GLU A 188 8.88 28.68 8.46
N THR A 189 8.08 29.75 8.35
CA THR A 189 6.63 29.67 8.51
C THR A 189 5.99 28.84 7.41
N GLU A 190 6.43 28.95 6.17
CA GLU A 190 5.94 28.17 5.05
C GLU A 190 6.29 26.69 5.21
N ILE A 191 7.53 26.38 5.62
CA ILE A 191 7.95 24.99 5.89
C ILE A 191 7.07 24.35 6.98
N ARG A 192 6.83 25.06 8.08
CA ARG A 192 5.98 24.56 9.17
C ARG A 192 4.54 24.35 8.71
N ASN A 193 3.99 25.31 7.97
CA ASN A 193 2.65 25.21 7.42
C ASN A 193 2.50 24.01 6.47
N GLU A 194 3.51 23.71 5.65
CA GLU A 194 3.46 22.54 4.76
C GLU A 194 3.39 21.24 5.56
N VAL A 195 4.20 21.07 6.59
CA VAL A 195 4.12 19.92 7.49
C VAL A 195 2.74 19.79 8.13
N ASP A 196 2.17 20.91 8.59
CA ASP A 196 0.84 20.95 9.22
C ASP A 196 -0.27 20.55 8.24
N VAL A 197 -0.16 20.95 6.97
CA VAL A 197 -1.12 20.56 5.91
C VAL A 197 -1.12 19.04 5.74
N TRP A 198 0.04 18.44 5.57
CA TRP A 198 0.14 17.01 5.34
C TRP A 198 -0.18 16.18 6.59
N GLN A 199 0.16 16.67 7.76
CA GLN A 199 -0.28 16.04 9.01
C GLN A 199 -1.81 15.97 9.10
N ARG A 200 -2.53 17.06 8.74
CA ARG A 200 -4.00 17.04 8.70
C ARG A 200 -4.56 16.08 7.64
N ALA A 201 -3.83 15.81 6.56
CA ALA A 201 -4.17 14.80 5.57
C ALA A 201 -3.87 13.36 6.04
N GLY A 202 -3.41 13.19 7.29
CA GLY A 202 -3.14 11.88 7.89
C GLY A 202 -1.79 11.28 7.50
N VAL A 203 -0.84 12.11 7.08
CA VAL A 203 0.55 11.69 6.91
C VAL A 203 1.17 11.45 8.28
N SER A 204 1.84 10.31 8.46
CA SER A 204 2.40 9.86 9.75
C SER A 204 3.91 10.04 9.87
N SER A 205 4.57 10.31 8.76
CA SER A 205 6.02 10.49 8.67
C SER A 205 6.34 11.36 7.46
N ILE A 206 7.46 12.06 7.45
CA ILE A 206 7.86 12.88 6.30
C ILE A 206 9.17 12.37 5.67
N LYS A 207 9.25 12.51 4.36
CA LYS A 207 10.46 12.23 3.57
C LYS A 207 11.12 13.52 3.16
N ILE A 208 12.31 13.77 3.70
CA ILE A 208 13.09 14.97 3.41
C ILE A 208 14.08 14.65 2.27
N LYS A 209 14.15 15.52 1.26
CA LYS A 209 15.09 15.36 0.16
C LYS A 209 15.48 16.73 -0.40
N GLN A 210 16.80 16.98 -0.48
CA GLN A 210 17.36 18.27 -0.92
C GLN A 210 16.91 19.47 -0.10
N ALA A 211 16.86 19.33 1.20
CA ALA A 211 16.68 20.42 2.14
C ALA A 211 18.03 20.85 2.71
N THR A 212 18.20 22.15 2.94
CA THR A 212 19.38 22.68 3.66
C THR A 212 19.39 22.19 5.11
N PRO A 213 20.52 22.21 5.83
CA PRO A 213 20.57 21.85 7.24
C PRO A 213 19.57 22.63 8.11
N GLU A 214 19.35 23.91 7.82
CA GLU A 214 18.40 24.73 8.56
C GLU A 214 16.94 24.34 8.24
N GLU A 215 16.57 24.16 6.97
CA GLU A 215 15.25 23.66 6.58
C GLU A 215 14.98 22.28 7.18
N MET A 216 16.00 21.40 7.18
CA MET A 216 15.89 20.07 7.78
C MET A 216 15.62 20.15 9.28
N ARG A 217 16.28 21.07 10.00
CA ARG A 217 16.05 21.31 11.42
C ARG A 217 14.61 21.75 11.68
N ILE A 218 14.08 22.66 10.86
CA ILE A 218 12.71 23.15 10.96
C ILE A 218 11.70 22.03 10.70
N LEU A 219 11.93 21.24 9.65
CA LEU A 219 11.11 20.08 9.29
C LEU A 219 11.01 19.05 10.41
N ILE A 220 12.17 18.65 10.94
CA ILE A 220 12.27 17.67 12.03
C ILE A 220 11.54 18.19 13.28
N ASP A 221 11.80 19.44 13.66
CA ASP A 221 11.15 20.06 14.81
C ASP A 221 9.62 20.09 14.66
N GLN A 222 9.12 20.50 13.49
CA GLN A 222 7.67 20.55 13.26
C GLN A 222 7.03 19.16 13.18
N ALA A 223 7.68 18.21 12.50
CA ALA A 223 7.21 16.84 12.44
C ALA A 223 7.11 16.22 13.84
N HIS A 224 8.14 16.39 14.67
CA HIS A 224 8.16 15.84 16.03
C HIS A 224 7.09 16.49 16.93
N LYS A 225 6.76 17.76 16.78
CA LYS A 225 5.63 18.40 17.48
C LYS A 225 4.30 17.71 17.22
N HIS A 226 4.14 17.13 16.04
CA HIS A 226 2.97 16.34 15.65
C HIS A 226 3.10 14.85 15.95
N GLY A 227 4.17 14.39 16.60
CA GLY A 227 4.44 12.98 16.83
C GLY A 227 4.79 12.20 15.57
N MET A 228 5.12 12.88 14.47
CA MET A 228 5.52 12.28 13.20
C MET A 228 6.99 11.90 13.24
N THR A 229 7.34 10.83 12.53
CA THR A 229 8.74 10.46 12.29
C THR A 229 9.27 11.13 11.02
N THR A 230 10.60 11.10 10.84
CA THR A 230 11.26 11.70 9.69
C THR A 230 12.27 10.72 9.08
N ALA A 231 12.38 10.73 7.76
CA ALA A 231 13.44 10.06 7.03
C ALA A 231 14.03 11.02 5.99
N SER A 232 15.33 10.88 5.71
CA SER A 232 16.02 11.82 4.82
C SER A 232 16.99 11.12 3.87
N HIS A 233 17.14 11.69 2.68
CA HIS A 233 18.34 11.54 1.88
C HIS A 233 19.40 12.52 2.36
N LEU A 234 20.55 12.03 2.75
CA LEU A 234 21.69 12.85 3.19
C LEU A 234 22.74 13.09 2.10
N ALA A 235 22.42 12.68 0.86
CA ALA A 235 23.40 12.57 -0.23
C ALA A 235 24.11 13.89 -0.61
N ASN A 236 23.55 15.04 -0.29
CA ASN A 236 24.07 16.34 -0.71
C ASN A 236 24.67 17.18 0.42
N TYR A 237 24.68 16.66 1.65
CA TYR A 237 25.24 17.38 2.79
C TYR A 237 26.12 16.43 3.62
N ASN A 238 27.38 16.79 3.76
CA ASN A 238 28.25 16.18 4.78
C ASN A 238 27.71 16.64 6.15
N VAL A 239 27.14 15.73 6.87
CA VAL A 239 26.73 15.91 8.27
C VAL A 239 27.95 15.70 9.15
#